data_7f6538edbff97cb762da9ab54a023c1a
#
_entry.id   7f6538edbff97cb762da9ab54a023c1a
#
_cell.length_a   1.000
_cell.length_b   1.000
_cell.length_c   1.000
_cell.angle_alpha   90.00
_cell.angle_beta   90.00
_cell.angle_gamma   90.00
#
_symmetry.space_group_name_H-M   'P 1'
#
loop_
_entity.id
_entity.type
_entity.pdbx_description
1 polymer ?
#
loop_
_entity_poly.entity_id
_entity_poly.type
_entity_poly.pdbx_seq_one_letter_code
_entity_poly.pdbx_strand_id
1 'polypeptide(L)'
;MKPRHPEKINNIVSPLRKKPDWIRTKISNSQIFFKTKEIINKNKLTTVCQEANCPNITECWSKKHATFMIMGDTCTRGCAFCDVKTGKPSPLDLMESFKVSKAVKELQLNHVVITSVDRDDLDDGGANHFKDVIIEVKKNNKKTTVEVL
;
A
#
# COMPACT_ATOMS: atom_id res chain seq x y z
N MET A 1 8.86 -1.47 16.88
CA MET A 1 7.49 -2.00 16.98
C MET A 1 6.57 -0.93 16.43
N LYS A 2 5.70 -1.24 15.44
CA LYS A 2 4.74 -0.25 14.91
C LYS A 2 3.75 0.14 16.02
N PRO A 3 3.46 1.42 16.26
CA PRO A 3 2.42 1.81 17.21
C PRO A 3 1.08 1.28 16.71
N ARG A 4 0.38 0.55 17.58
CA ARG A 4 -0.91 -0.10 17.29
C ARG A 4 -1.99 0.47 18.19
N HIS A 5 -3.23 0.39 17.73
CA HIS A 5 -4.38 0.75 18.57
C HIS A 5 -4.37 -0.06 19.88
N PRO A 6 -4.76 0.53 21.04
CA PRO A 6 -4.77 -0.16 22.35
C PRO A 6 -5.47 -1.52 22.35
N GLU A 7 -6.55 -1.68 21.60
CA GLU A 7 -7.26 -2.95 21.47
C GLU A 7 -6.40 -4.06 20.82
N LYS A 8 -5.44 -3.70 19.95
CA LYS A 8 -4.51 -4.65 19.36
C LYS A 8 -3.37 -5.04 20.31
N ILE A 9 -3.06 -4.19 21.29
CA ILE A 9 -2.01 -4.44 22.29
C ILE A 9 -2.53 -5.37 23.36
N ASN A 10 -3.81 -5.25 23.75
CA ASN A 10 -4.45 -5.97 24.84
C ASN A 10 -5.07 -7.32 24.41
N ASN A 11 -4.97 -7.70 23.15
CA ASN A 11 -5.44 -9.02 22.74
C ASN A 11 -4.64 -10.11 23.49
N ILE A 12 -5.33 -10.82 24.40
CA ILE A 12 -4.85 -12.04 25.01
C ILE A 12 -4.42 -12.96 23.87
N VAL A 13 -3.14 -13.30 23.84
CA VAL A 13 -2.59 -14.20 22.83
C VAL A 13 -3.29 -15.56 23.02
N SER A 14 -4.39 -15.76 22.34
CA SER A 14 -4.97 -17.10 22.16
C SER A 14 -3.87 -17.98 21.57
N PRO A 15 -3.64 -19.20 22.08
CA PRO A 15 -2.65 -20.09 21.50
C PRO A 15 -2.92 -20.20 20.01
N LEU A 16 -1.94 -19.77 19.20
CA LEU A 16 -2.05 -19.80 17.74
C LEU A 16 -2.36 -21.23 17.31
N ARG A 17 -3.59 -21.47 16.88
CA ARG A 17 -3.95 -22.76 16.28
C ARG A 17 -3.03 -23.02 15.09
N LYS A 18 -2.47 -24.23 15.00
CA LYS A 18 -1.68 -24.65 13.84
C LYS A 18 -2.51 -24.42 12.57
N LYS A 19 -1.96 -23.68 11.62
CA LYS A 19 -2.63 -23.47 10.33
C LYS A 19 -2.75 -24.80 9.60
N PRO A 20 -3.86 -25.07 8.89
CA PRO A 20 -3.98 -26.25 8.05
C PRO A 20 -2.81 -26.37 7.07
N ASP A 21 -2.36 -27.59 6.79
CA ASP A 21 -1.16 -27.85 5.97
C ASP A 21 -1.28 -27.36 4.51
N TRP A 22 -2.50 -27.11 4.03
CA TRP A 22 -2.76 -26.57 2.71
C TRP A 22 -2.56 -25.03 2.62
N ILE A 23 -2.54 -24.33 3.77
CA ILE A 23 -2.24 -22.89 3.81
C ILE A 23 -0.72 -22.72 3.76
N ARG A 24 -0.19 -22.56 2.56
CA ARG A 24 1.23 -22.32 2.32
C ARG A 24 1.43 -21.07 1.47
N THR A 25 2.31 -20.19 1.91
CA THR A 25 2.77 -19.05 1.11
C THR A 25 3.94 -19.50 0.26
N LYS A 26 3.84 -19.32 -1.06
CA LYS A 26 4.97 -19.58 -1.97
C LYS A 26 5.94 -18.40 -1.88
N ILE A 27 7.18 -18.69 -1.48
CA ILE A 27 8.26 -17.70 -1.56
C ILE A 27 8.72 -17.66 -3.02
N SER A 28 8.63 -16.49 -3.65
CA SER A 28 9.09 -16.28 -5.01
C SER A 28 10.51 -15.71 -5.01
N ASN A 29 11.42 -16.37 -5.72
CA ASN A 29 12.76 -15.84 -6.03
C ASN A 29 12.80 -15.21 -7.43
N SER A 30 11.65 -14.74 -7.96
CA SER A 30 11.60 -14.19 -9.30
C SER A 30 12.32 -12.84 -9.36
N GLN A 31 13.07 -12.62 -10.45
CA GLN A 31 13.69 -11.33 -10.73
C GLN A 31 12.66 -10.20 -10.81
N ILE A 32 11.43 -10.52 -11.27
CA ILE A 32 10.32 -9.56 -11.35
C ILE A 32 9.93 -9.06 -9.98
N PHE A 33 9.88 -9.92 -8.96
CA PHE A 33 9.61 -9.52 -7.57
C PHE A 33 10.63 -8.50 -7.08
N PHE A 34 11.92 -8.79 -7.27
CA PHE A 34 13.00 -7.88 -6.82
C PHE A 34 12.97 -6.55 -7.59
N LYS A 35 12.71 -6.59 -8.90
CA LYS A 35 12.56 -5.38 -9.71
C LYS A 35 11.35 -4.53 -9.25
N THR A 36 10.22 -5.16 -8.95
CA THR A 36 9.04 -4.48 -8.42
C THR A 36 9.37 -3.80 -7.09
N LYS A 37 10.03 -4.52 -6.17
CA LYS A 37 10.48 -3.99 -4.88
C LYS A 37 11.43 -2.81 -5.06
N GLU A 38 12.38 -2.90 -5.97
CA GLU A 38 13.33 -1.85 -6.28
C GLU A 38 12.62 -0.57 -6.76
N ILE A 39 11.69 -0.70 -7.71
CA ILE A 39 10.93 0.45 -8.25
C ILE A 39 10.13 1.14 -7.16
N ILE A 40 9.45 0.38 -6.29
CA ILE A 40 8.68 0.94 -5.17
C ILE A 40 9.61 1.69 -4.21
N ASN A 41 10.72 1.09 -3.81
CA ASN A 41 11.66 1.70 -2.87
C ASN A 41 12.37 2.92 -3.48
N LYS A 42 12.80 2.85 -4.74
CA LYS A 42 13.45 3.96 -5.46
C LYS A 42 12.56 5.19 -5.55
N ASN A 43 11.27 4.99 -5.77
CA ASN A 43 10.30 6.08 -5.81
C ASN A 43 9.78 6.48 -4.42
N LYS A 44 10.25 5.84 -3.33
CA LYS A 44 9.82 6.08 -1.95
C LYS A 44 8.29 5.99 -1.79
N LEU A 45 7.69 4.99 -2.42
CA LEU A 45 6.26 4.77 -2.38
C LEU A 45 5.89 3.77 -1.27
N THR A 46 4.73 3.97 -0.70
CA THR A 46 4.12 3.08 0.29
C THR A 46 3.15 2.13 -0.40
N THR A 47 3.11 0.89 0.04
CA THR A 47 2.15 -0.11 -0.46
C THR A 47 1.44 -0.80 0.70
N VAL A 48 0.17 -1.03 0.54
CA VAL A 48 -0.61 -1.86 1.49
C VAL A 48 0.01 -3.25 1.64
N CYS A 49 0.63 -3.77 0.57
CA CYS A 49 1.29 -5.08 0.58
C CYS A 49 2.39 -5.18 1.65
N GLN A 50 3.16 -4.11 1.86
CA GLN A 50 4.21 -4.04 2.87
C GLN A 50 3.65 -3.65 4.22
N GLU A 51 2.82 -2.60 4.28
CA GLU A 51 2.35 -2.05 5.54
C GLU A 51 1.38 -2.96 6.29
N ALA A 52 0.53 -3.69 5.54
CA ALA A 52 -0.41 -4.66 6.11
C ALA A 52 0.18 -6.08 6.24
N ASN A 53 1.49 -6.28 6.00
CA ASN A 53 2.15 -7.59 6.06
C ASN A 53 1.41 -8.67 5.23
N CYS A 54 1.02 -8.31 4.00
CA CYS A 54 0.23 -9.18 3.14
C CYS A 54 0.97 -10.50 2.82
N PRO A 55 0.39 -11.67 3.10
CA PRO A 55 1.04 -12.96 2.84
C PRO A 55 1.22 -13.25 1.34
N ASN A 56 0.46 -12.57 0.48
CA ASN A 56 0.48 -12.79 -0.97
C ASN A 56 1.46 -11.87 -1.71
N ILE A 57 2.22 -11.03 -1.00
CA ILE A 57 3.12 -10.04 -1.59
C ILE A 57 4.08 -10.63 -2.62
N THR A 58 4.62 -11.82 -2.34
CA THR A 58 5.59 -12.48 -3.24
C THR A 58 4.96 -12.88 -4.56
N GLU A 59 3.74 -13.39 -4.54
CA GLU A 59 3.00 -13.76 -5.74
C GLU A 59 2.57 -12.53 -6.54
N CYS A 60 1.93 -11.55 -5.87
CA CYS A 60 1.45 -10.33 -6.51
C CYS A 60 2.60 -9.55 -7.19
N TRP A 61 3.69 -9.33 -6.47
CA TRP A 61 4.83 -8.58 -7.01
C TRP A 61 5.59 -9.32 -8.11
N SER A 62 5.58 -10.66 -8.09
CA SER A 62 6.09 -11.46 -9.22
C SER A 62 5.28 -11.30 -10.49
N LYS A 63 4.01 -10.89 -10.36
CA LYS A 63 3.10 -10.55 -11.47
C LYS A 63 3.05 -9.04 -11.74
N LYS A 64 3.91 -8.25 -11.12
CA LYS A 64 3.95 -6.78 -11.14
C LYS A 64 2.69 -6.11 -10.55
N HIS A 65 1.90 -6.83 -9.75
CA HIS A 65 0.72 -6.26 -9.10
C HIS A 65 1.10 -5.68 -7.75
N ALA A 66 0.85 -4.39 -7.55
CA ALA A 66 1.05 -3.70 -6.27
C ALA A 66 -0.14 -2.77 -6.01
N THR A 67 -0.62 -2.74 -4.78
CA THR A 67 -1.61 -1.75 -4.33
C THR A 67 -0.86 -0.61 -3.68
N PHE A 68 -0.85 0.55 -4.33
CA PHE A 68 -0.23 1.74 -3.78
C PHE A 68 -1.11 2.33 -2.67
N MET A 69 -0.46 2.70 -1.59
CA MET A 69 -1.09 3.40 -0.47
C MET A 69 -0.55 4.83 -0.43
N ILE A 70 -1.41 5.79 -0.73
CA ILE A 70 -1.04 7.20 -0.79
C ILE A 70 -1.31 7.94 0.53
N MET A 71 -0.81 9.16 0.62
CA MET A 71 -0.88 10.05 1.79
C MET A 71 -0.05 9.57 2.99
N GLY A 72 0.95 8.73 2.74
CA GLY A 72 1.90 8.26 3.73
C GLY A 72 1.65 6.85 4.26
N ASP A 73 2.32 6.51 5.37
CA ASP A 73 2.32 5.19 6.00
C ASP A 73 1.59 5.16 7.35
N THR A 74 1.04 6.30 7.78
CA THR A 74 0.45 6.47 9.11
C THR A 74 -0.99 6.95 8.99
N CYS A 75 -1.91 6.15 9.52
CA CYS A 75 -3.36 6.41 9.49
C CYS A 75 -3.80 7.15 10.75
N THR A 76 -4.76 8.08 10.64
CA THR A 76 -5.38 8.75 11.81
C THR A 76 -6.31 7.82 12.57
N ARG A 77 -6.81 6.74 11.93
CA ARG A 77 -7.75 5.78 12.52
C ARG A 77 -7.10 4.45 12.86
N GLY A 78 -7.54 3.84 13.95
CA GLY A 78 -7.01 2.58 14.46
C GLY A 78 -7.97 1.40 14.27
N CYS A 79 -8.31 1.03 13.03
CA CYS A 79 -9.21 -0.09 12.77
C CYS A 79 -8.66 -1.42 13.32
N ALA A 80 -9.48 -2.18 14.06
CA ALA A 80 -9.04 -3.38 14.76
C ALA A 80 -8.47 -4.49 13.84
N PHE A 81 -8.94 -4.57 12.61
CA PHE A 81 -8.50 -5.56 11.61
C PHE A 81 -7.28 -5.10 10.76
N CYS A 82 -6.90 -3.82 10.82
CA CYS A 82 -5.87 -3.24 9.95
C CYS A 82 -4.49 -3.28 10.63
N ASP A 83 -3.43 -3.65 9.90
CA ASP A 83 -2.06 -3.71 10.42
C ASP A 83 -1.22 -2.46 10.06
N VAL A 84 -1.83 -1.48 9.40
CA VAL A 84 -1.20 -0.20 9.09
C VAL A 84 -0.92 0.57 10.40
N LYS A 85 0.21 1.26 10.42
CA LYS A 85 0.62 2.11 11.54
C LYS A 85 -0.42 3.20 11.81
N THR A 86 -0.72 3.45 13.08
CA THR A 86 -1.64 4.51 13.50
C THR A 86 -0.93 5.61 14.26
N GLY A 87 -1.39 6.84 14.12
CA GLY A 87 -0.79 8.00 14.82
C GLY A 87 -1.01 9.30 14.08
N LYS A 88 -0.13 10.27 14.34
CA LYS A 88 -0.14 11.55 13.62
C LYS A 88 0.60 11.39 12.30
N PRO A 89 -0.07 11.58 11.15
CA PRO A 89 0.57 11.49 9.83
C PRO A 89 1.56 12.63 9.60
N SER A 90 2.51 12.37 8.72
CA SER A 90 3.38 13.42 8.17
C SER A 90 2.62 14.30 7.18
N PRO A 91 3.11 15.52 6.88
CA PRO A 91 2.56 16.34 5.80
C PRO A 91 2.51 15.57 4.48
N LEU A 92 1.56 15.94 3.61
CA LEU A 92 1.43 15.34 2.28
C LEU A 92 2.69 15.60 1.44
N ASP A 93 3.13 14.58 0.73
CA ASP A 93 4.19 14.71 -0.26
C ASP A 93 3.60 15.24 -1.57
N LEU A 94 3.87 16.49 -1.89
CA LEU A 94 3.41 17.16 -3.11
C LEU A 94 3.87 16.45 -4.40
N MET A 95 4.92 15.64 -4.33
CA MET A 95 5.45 14.89 -5.48
C MET A 95 4.90 13.46 -5.55
N GLU A 96 4.02 13.04 -4.64
CA GLU A 96 3.53 11.67 -4.58
C GLU A 96 2.78 11.27 -5.87
N SER A 97 1.94 12.16 -6.40
CA SER A 97 1.21 11.93 -7.67
C SER A 97 2.17 11.61 -8.83
N PHE A 98 3.24 12.38 -8.96
CA PHE A 98 4.27 12.15 -9.97
C PHE A 98 5.02 10.83 -9.73
N LYS A 99 5.38 10.53 -8.47
CA LYS A 99 6.10 9.30 -8.10
C LYS A 99 5.26 8.05 -8.38
N VAL A 100 3.97 8.06 -8.03
CA VAL A 100 3.03 6.97 -8.32
C VAL A 100 2.89 6.78 -9.84
N SER A 101 2.63 7.86 -10.57
CA SER A 101 2.50 7.82 -12.03
C SER A 101 3.74 7.25 -12.71
N LYS A 102 4.93 7.65 -12.26
CA LYS A 102 6.21 7.14 -12.73
C LYS A 102 6.39 5.65 -12.44
N ALA A 103 6.07 5.20 -11.22
CA ALA A 103 6.17 3.78 -10.85
C ALA A 103 5.20 2.92 -11.67
N VAL A 104 3.97 3.37 -11.91
CA VAL A 104 2.99 2.71 -12.79
C VAL A 104 3.56 2.51 -14.19
N LYS A 105 4.24 3.54 -14.73
CA LYS A 105 4.91 3.47 -16.04
C LYS A 105 6.09 2.52 -16.05
N GLU A 106 6.97 2.58 -15.04
CA GLU A 106 8.16 1.72 -14.93
C GLU A 106 7.77 0.24 -14.77
N LEU A 107 6.68 -0.04 -14.05
CA LEU A 107 6.11 -1.38 -13.88
C LEU A 107 5.30 -1.84 -15.11
N GLN A 108 4.96 -0.92 -16.02
CA GLN A 108 4.12 -1.20 -17.20
C GLN A 108 2.77 -1.80 -16.82
N LEU A 109 2.08 -1.21 -15.83
CA LEU A 109 0.82 -1.73 -15.33
C LEU A 109 -0.33 -1.41 -16.30
N ASN A 110 -1.11 -2.43 -16.64
CA ASN A 110 -2.40 -2.25 -17.34
C ASN A 110 -3.53 -1.87 -16.36
N HIS A 111 -3.36 -2.24 -15.09
CA HIS A 111 -4.29 -1.97 -14.00
C HIS A 111 -3.51 -1.63 -12.74
N VAL A 112 -3.91 -0.57 -12.05
CA VAL A 112 -3.32 -0.14 -10.79
C VAL A 112 -4.41 0.07 -9.75
N VAL A 113 -4.18 -0.43 -8.56
CA VAL A 113 -5.04 -0.20 -7.40
C VAL A 113 -4.39 0.85 -6.51
N ILE A 114 -5.15 1.87 -6.16
CA ILE A 114 -4.74 2.97 -5.29
C ILE A 114 -5.68 3.01 -4.09
N THR A 115 -5.11 2.97 -2.91
CA THR A 115 -5.80 3.17 -1.63
C THR A 115 -5.07 4.23 -0.82
N SER A 116 -5.59 4.58 0.33
CA SER A 116 -4.96 5.57 1.21
C SER A 116 -5.03 5.17 2.68
N VAL A 117 -4.24 5.85 3.49
CA VAL A 117 -4.51 5.98 4.93
C VAL A 117 -5.64 6.98 5.15
N ASP A 118 -6.37 6.87 6.27
CA ASP A 118 -7.29 7.92 6.69
C ASP A 118 -6.52 9.16 7.13
N ARG A 119 -7.03 10.32 6.74
CA ARG A 119 -6.45 11.65 6.99
C ARG A 119 -7.51 12.60 7.56
N ASP A 120 -8.05 12.24 8.73
CA ASP A 120 -9.02 13.08 9.44
C ASP A 120 -8.40 14.44 9.88
N ASP A 121 -7.10 14.59 9.74
CA ASP A 121 -6.35 15.84 9.94
C ASP A 121 -6.44 16.82 8.76
N LEU A 122 -7.01 16.39 7.62
CA LEU A 122 -7.23 17.20 6.44
C LEU A 122 -8.72 17.55 6.29
N ASP A 123 -9.03 18.79 5.94
CA ASP A 123 -10.41 19.28 5.81
C ASP A 123 -11.23 18.50 4.77
N ASP A 124 -10.57 18.00 3.72
CA ASP A 124 -11.19 17.23 2.64
C ASP A 124 -10.95 15.73 2.75
N GLY A 125 -10.37 15.26 3.87
CA GLY A 125 -9.97 13.87 4.05
C GLY A 125 -8.92 13.37 3.04
N GLY A 126 -8.32 14.27 2.26
CA GLY A 126 -7.35 13.95 1.21
C GLY A 126 -7.96 13.74 -0.18
N ALA A 127 -9.24 14.09 -0.39
CA ALA A 127 -9.92 13.90 -1.68
C ALA A 127 -9.24 14.61 -2.85
N ASN A 128 -8.73 15.83 -2.64
CA ASN A 128 -7.97 16.54 -3.68
C ASN A 128 -6.66 15.83 -4.02
N HIS A 129 -5.96 15.31 -3.03
CA HIS A 129 -4.73 14.56 -3.25
C HIS A 129 -4.99 13.28 -4.05
N PHE A 130 -6.06 12.55 -3.73
CA PHE A 130 -6.53 11.38 -4.49
C PHE A 130 -6.80 11.73 -5.95
N LYS A 131 -7.57 12.80 -6.19
CA LYS A 131 -7.87 13.32 -7.52
C LYS A 131 -6.60 13.59 -8.31
N ASP A 132 -5.63 14.27 -7.70
CA ASP A 132 -4.38 14.65 -8.35
C ASP A 132 -3.53 13.42 -8.73
N VAL A 133 -3.49 12.40 -7.87
CA VAL A 133 -2.84 11.12 -8.17
C VAL A 133 -3.49 10.45 -9.37
N ILE A 134 -4.83 10.35 -9.40
CA ILE A 134 -5.58 9.72 -10.50
C ILE A 134 -5.33 10.45 -11.81
N ILE A 135 -5.41 11.79 -11.81
CA ILE A 135 -5.18 12.63 -13.00
C ILE A 135 -3.76 12.41 -13.53
N GLU A 136 -2.75 12.46 -12.66
CA GLU A 136 -1.36 12.33 -13.08
C GLU A 136 -1.05 10.92 -13.60
N VAL A 137 -1.62 9.87 -12.98
CA VAL A 137 -1.51 8.49 -13.48
C VAL A 137 -2.14 8.38 -14.87
N LYS A 138 -3.37 8.87 -15.06
CA LYS A 138 -4.09 8.78 -16.33
C LYS A 138 -3.44 9.60 -17.44
N LYS A 139 -2.86 10.76 -17.13
CA LYS A 139 -2.14 11.61 -18.06
C LYS A 139 -0.94 10.89 -18.68
N ASN A 140 -0.14 10.22 -17.87
CA ASN A 140 1.12 9.59 -18.30
C ASN A 140 0.95 8.11 -18.70
N ASN A 141 -0.16 7.47 -18.31
CA ASN A 141 -0.45 6.05 -18.51
C ASN A 141 -1.87 5.86 -19.07
N LYS A 142 -2.12 6.38 -20.27
CA LYS A 142 -3.46 6.48 -20.88
C LYS A 142 -4.23 5.15 -20.94
N LYS A 143 -3.51 4.02 -21.09
CA LYS A 143 -4.12 2.69 -21.20
C LYS A 143 -4.33 1.99 -19.85
N THR A 144 -3.77 2.53 -18.77
CA THR A 144 -3.88 1.93 -17.44
C THR A 144 -5.26 2.19 -16.85
N THR A 145 -5.92 1.14 -16.39
CA THR A 145 -7.13 1.26 -15.56
C THR A 145 -6.71 1.61 -14.14
N VAL A 146 -7.39 2.58 -13.54
CA VAL A 146 -7.18 2.97 -12.15
C VAL A 146 -8.39 2.53 -11.35
N GLU A 147 -8.15 1.71 -10.35
CA GLU A 147 -9.11 1.29 -9.33
C GLU A 147 -8.80 2.02 -8.03
N VAL A 148 -9.82 2.45 -7.32
CA VAL A 148 -9.74 3.15 -6.05
C VAL A 148 -10.48 2.35 -4.98
N LEU A 149 -9.83 2.15 -3.82
CA LEU A 149 -10.38 1.44 -2.67
C LEU A 149 -10.49 2.38 -1.46
#